data_51ae3b764432ad9121e70e1648f32c8e
#
_entry.id   51ae3b764432ad9121e70e1648f32c8e
#
_cell.length_a   1.000
_cell.length_b   1.000
_cell.length_c   1.000
_cell.angle_alpha   90.00
_cell.angle_beta   90.00
_cell.angle_gamma   90.00
#
_symmetry.space_group_name_H-M   'P 1'
#
loop_
_entity.id
_entity.type
_entity.pdbx_description
1 polymer ?
#
loop_
_entity_poly.entity_id
_entity_poly.type
_entity_poly.pdbx_seq_one_letter_code
_entity_poly.pdbx_strand_id
1 'polypeptide(L)'
;MRILLSVMPFAGHVAPVTGVVAELRRRSHDVTVYSGGRYRERFAALGTAFHAWRDAADFDEHDIAATFPGTGRPGPLGLLANLEEIFIGTAPGQARDLSRLVDEVGAEVVVGDVMSYGAGMTAELTGIPWVTISVVPLSSPSVDLPPTGLGLHPARGRLGRLRDRMLWGAMAPMVGRLDRSFARARREVGLSGGAPFAVAGLSAATTILTGSPAIEYPRSDLPRGYTFVGRLPAAGQARSGGRAPHHGRPRVLVTQGTFNTDPGELIRPTLRALAAEDVDVLVTTGLRGVLDVGMPVPPNATVTDFLDYPATLPSLDAVVTNGGWGGTLEFLATGLPLVVAGGDLDKPEIAARVSWSGAGIDLRTGHPRASAVGRAVRRVLADPSFRAGAGRGAAARAPRGG
;
A
#
# COMPACT_ATOMS: atom_id res chain seq x y z
N MET A 1 16.57 -18.08 -14.44
CA MET A 1 15.92 -18.67 -13.25
C MET A 1 14.43 -18.79 -13.50
N ARG A 2 13.82 -19.87 -13.00
CA ARG A 2 12.36 -20.05 -12.98
C ARG A 2 11.83 -19.51 -11.65
N ILE A 3 10.98 -18.50 -11.73
CA ILE A 3 10.48 -17.73 -10.58
C ILE A 3 8.96 -17.96 -10.49
N LEU A 4 8.49 -18.44 -9.34
CA LEU A 4 7.08 -18.50 -9.02
C LEU A 4 6.70 -17.29 -8.17
N LEU A 5 5.87 -16.40 -8.71
CA LEU A 5 5.50 -15.16 -8.06
C LEU A 5 4.05 -15.22 -7.58
N SER A 6 3.84 -15.06 -6.28
CA SER A 6 2.52 -15.03 -5.63
C SER A 6 2.14 -13.61 -5.23
N VAL A 7 0.97 -13.14 -5.66
CA VAL A 7 0.46 -11.82 -5.33
C VAL A 7 -1.02 -11.88 -4.95
N MET A 8 -1.39 -11.15 -3.90
CA MET A 8 -2.79 -11.01 -3.49
C MET A 8 -3.63 -10.32 -4.57
N PRO A 9 -4.88 -10.77 -4.81
CA PRO A 9 -5.71 -10.26 -5.89
C PRO A 9 -6.38 -8.90 -5.55
N PHE A 10 -5.55 -7.93 -5.17
CA PHE A 10 -5.94 -6.53 -5.01
C PHE A 10 -5.22 -5.66 -6.03
N ALA A 11 -5.93 -4.70 -6.62
CA ALA A 11 -5.34 -3.81 -7.63
C ALA A 11 -4.09 -3.07 -7.11
N GLY A 12 -4.11 -2.66 -5.83
CA GLY A 12 -2.99 -2.00 -5.16
C GLY A 12 -1.75 -2.88 -5.00
N HIS A 13 -1.93 -4.21 -4.90
CA HIS A 13 -0.85 -5.20 -4.82
C HIS A 13 -0.37 -5.61 -6.22
N VAL A 14 -1.29 -5.88 -7.12
CA VAL A 14 -0.99 -6.35 -8.48
C VAL A 14 -0.27 -5.28 -9.31
N ALA A 15 -0.70 -4.02 -9.25
CA ALA A 15 -0.14 -2.97 -10.11
C ALA A 15 1.39 -2.84 -9.98
N PRO A 16 2.01 -2.67 -8.80
CA PRO A 16 3.46 -2.58 -8.67
C PRO A 16 4.17 -3.89 -9.04
N VAL A 17 3.54 -5.04 -8.78
CA VAL A 17 4.10 -6.36 -9.10
C VAL A 17 4.18 -6.58 -10.62
N THR A 18 3.27 -6.02 -11.42
CA THR A 18 3.39 -6.10 -12.89
C THR A 18 4.70 -5.51 -13.41
N GLY A 19 5.19 -4.42 -12.80
CA GLY A 19 6.49 -3.83 -13.16
C GLY A 19 7.68 -4.72 -12.80
N VAL A 20 7.59 -5.41 -11.65
CA VAL A 20 8.60 -6.39 -11.25
C VAL A 20 8.63 -7.56 -12.24
N VAL A 21 7.47 -8.10 -12.59
CA VAL A 21 7.34 -9.18 -13.61
C VAL A 21 7.95 -8.75 -14.94
N ALA A 22 7.60 -7.56 -15.44
CA ALA A 22 8.13 -7.05 -16.68
C ALA A 22 9.66 -6.94 -16.66
N GLU A 23 10.24 -6.45 -15.56
CA GLU A 23 11.69 -6.30 -15.41
C GLU A 23 12.40 -7.66 -15.28
N LEU A 24 11.83 -8.63 -14.54
CA LEU A 24 12.39 -9.99 -14.44
C LEU A 24 12.40 -10.66 -15.82
N ARG A 25 11.33 -10.54 -16.59
CA ARG A 25 11.27 -11.07 -17.96
C ARG A 25 12.26 -10.38 -18.89
N ARG A 26 12.41 -9.07 -18.79
CA ARG A 26 13.42 -8.32 -19.56
C ARG A 26 14.85 -8.82 -19.28
N ARG A 27 15.08 -9.33 -18.06
CA ARG A 27 16.34 -9.99 -17.66
C ARG A 27 16.38 -11.48 -18.00
N SER A 28 15.49 -11.96 -18.85
CA SER A 28 15.44 -13.35 -19.31
C SER A 28 15.17 -14.36 -18.20
N HIS A 29 14.45 -13.98 -17.14
CA HIS A 29 13.91 -14.94 -16.18
C HIS A 29 12.60 -15.50 -16.69
N ASP A 30 12.37 -16.78 -16.41
CA ASP A 30 11.08 -17.43 -16.63
C ASP A 30 10.19 -17.18 -15.40
N VAL A 31 9.08 -16.45 -15.58
CA VAL A 31 8.21 -16.02 -14.50
C VAL A 31 6.84 -16.62 -14.67
N THR A 32 6.40 -17.36 -13.68
CA THR A 32 5.02 -17.83 -13.52
C THR A 32 4.35 -17.05 -12.41
N VAL A 33 3.16 -16.51 -12.66
CA VAL A 33 2.40 -15.74 -11.68
C VAL A 33 1.22 -16.56 -11.14
N TYR A 34 1.04 -16.52 -9.82
CA TYR A 34 -0.09 -17.09 -9.10
C TYR A 34 -0.86 -15.97 -8.39
N SER A 35 -2.15 -15.80 -8.74
CA SER A 35 -3.04 -14.78 -8.17
C SER A 35 -4.51 -15.14 -8.43
N GLY A 36 -5.46 -14.29 -7.99
CA GLY A 36 -6.87 -14.42 -8.35
C GLY A 36 -7.13 -14.32 -9.84
N GLY A 37 -8.13 -15.09 -10.31
CA GLY A 37 -8.42 -15.32 -11.73
C GLY A 37 -8.69 -14.07 -12.54
N ARG A 38 -9.26 -13.03 -11.92
CA ARG A 38 -9.55 -11.73 -12.57
C ARG A 38 -8.33 -11.03 -13.15
N TYR A 39 -7.13 -11.33 -12.67
CA TYR A 39 -5.88 -10.71 -13.11
C TYR A 39 -5.16 -11.47 -14.23
N ARG A 40 -5.73 -12.58 -14.72
CA ARG A 40 -5.16 -13.41 -15.77
C ARG A 40 -4.74 -12.63 -17.01
N GLU A 41 -5.66 -11.85 -17.58
CA GLU A 41 -5.39 -11.08 -18.81
C GLU A 41 -4.29 -10.04 -18.61
N ARG A 42 -4.25 -9.42 -17.44
CA ARG A 42 -3.23 -8.41 -17.12
C ARG A 42 -1.82 -9.01 -17.12
N PHE A 43 -1.64 -10.20 -16.58
CA PHE A 43 -0.35 -10.90 -16.60
C PHE A 43 -0.07 -11.58 -17.94
N ALA A 44 -1.08 -12.11 -18.61
CA ALA A 44 -0.95 -12.65 -19.96
C ALA A 44 -0.45 -11.59 -20.96
N ALA A 45 -0.89 -10.34 -20.84
CA ALA A 45 -0.40 -9.22 -21.64
C ALA A 45 1.10 -8.94 -21.45
N LEU A 46 1.71 -9.40 -20.35
CA LEU A 46 3.16 -9.36 -20.12
C LEU A 46 3.88 -10.60 -20.67
N GLY A 47 3.17 -11.49 -21.34
CA GLY A 47 3.70 -12.74 -21.88
C GLY A 47 4.13 -13.75 -20.79
N THR A 48 3.52 -13.73 -19.64
CA THR A 48 3.88 -14.55 -18.47
C THR A 48 2.87 -15.70 -18.29
N ALA A 49 3.31 -16.87 -17.86
CA ALA A 49 2.43 -17.95 -17.42
C ALA A 49 1.63 -17.50 -16.18
N PHE A 50 0.36 -17.89 -16.13
CA PHE A 50 -0.54 -17.48 -15.06
C PHE A 50 -1.38 -18.65 -14.54
N HIS A 51 -1.34 -18.85 -13.22
CA HIS A 51 -2.19 -19.80 -12.52
C HIS A 51 -3.13 -19.04 -11.57
N ALA A 52 -4.42 -19.29 -11.76
CA ALA A 52 -5.43 -18.76 -10.82
C ALA A 52 -5.43 -19.55 -9.52
N TRP A 53 -5.89 -18.93 -8.45
CA TRP A 53 -6.20 -19.60 -7.20
C TRP A 53 -7.16 -20.76 -7.45
N ARG A 54 -6.90 -21.90 -6.80
CA ARG A 54 -7.68 -23.13 -6.96
C ARG A 54 -8.14 -23.65 -5.59
N ASP A 55 -7.19 -23.97 -4.71
CA ASP A 55 -7.46 -24.41 -3.35
C ASP A 55 -7.62 -23.22 -2.39
N ALA A 56 -7.06 -22.05 -2.74
CA ALA A 56 -7.38 -20.80 -2.09
C ALA A 56 -8.72 -20.24 -2.61
N ALA A 57 -9.54 -19.70 -1.70
CA ALA A 57 -10.81 -19.06 -2.06
C ALA A 57 -10.55 -17.75 -2.83
N ASP A 58 -10.81 -17.75 -4.13
CA ASP A 58 -10.71 -16.56 -4.98
C ASP A 58 -11.89 -15.62 -4.74
N PHE A 59 -11.66 -14.31 -4.90
CA PHE A 59 -12.66 -13.29 -4.59
C PHE A 59 -12.55 -12.07 -5.52
N ASP A 60 -13.63 -11.31 -5.59
CA ASP A 60 -13.64 -9.98 -6.19
C ASP A 60 -13.34 -8.92 -5.10
N GLU A 61 -12.30 -8.12 -5.31
CA GLU A 61 -11.95 -7.02 -4.39
C GLU A 61 -13.04 -5.92 -4.27
N HIS A 62 -13.98 -5.87 -5.21
CA HIS A 62 -15.12 -4.93 -5.18
C HIS A 62 -16.35 -5.51 -4.47
N ASP A 63 -16.37 -6.84 -4.22
CA ASP A 63 -17.43 -7.53 -3.49
C ASP A 63 -16.84 -8.65 -2.60
N ILE A 64 -15.96 -8.25 -1.72
CA ILE A 64 -15.26 -9.18 -0.80
C ILE A 64 -16.26 -9.92 0.08
N ALA A 65 -17.35 -9.26 0.50
CA ALA A 65 -18.34 -9.83 1.38
C ALA A 65 -19.11 -11.00 0.76
N ALA A 66 -19.18 -11.10 -0.57
CA ALA A 66 -19.76 -12.26 -1.26
C ALA A 66 -18.99 -13.55 -0.97
N THR A 67 -17.67 -13.47 -0.84
CA THR A 67 -16.81 -14.63 -0.51
C THR A 67 -16.55 -14.75 0.99
N PHE A 68 -16.40 -13.61 1.68
CA PHE A 68 -16.03 -13.53 3.10
C PHE A 68 -17.06 -12.68 3.88
N PRO A 69 -18.19 -13.28 4.32
CA PRO A 69 -19.33 -12.53 4.91
C PRO A 69 -19.02 -11.79 6.21
N GLY A 70 -17.95 -12.16 6.92
CA GLY A 70 -17.50 -11.47 8.14
C GLY A 70 -16.80 -10.14 7.91
N THR A 71 -16.41 -9.86 6.65
CA THR A 71 -15.62 -8.69 6.26
C THR A 71 -16.48 -7.44 6.00
N GLY A 72 -15.83 -6.32 5.68
CA GLY A 72 -16.53 -5.07 5.32
C GLY A 72 -17.11 -4.29 6.48
N ARG A 73 -16.94 -4.73 7.72
CA ARG A 73 -17.37 -4.00 8.91
C ARG A 73 -16.37 -2.90 9.27
N PRO A 74 -16.83 -1.70 9.68
CA PRO A 74 -15.92 -0.64 10.10
C PRO A 74 -15.27 -0.95 11.46
N GLY A 75 -14.13 -0.30 11.70
CA GLY A 75 -13.43 -0.32 13.00
C GLY A 75 -12.56 -1.56 13.23
N PRO A 76 -12.03 -1.71 14.48
CA PRO A 76 -11.02 -2.74 14.79
C PRO A 76 -11.50 -4.18 14.61
N LEU A 77 -12.79 -4.45 14.85
CA LEU A 77 -13.35 -5.79 14.65
C LEU A 77 -13.47 -6.16 13.17
N GLY A 78 -13.79 -5.19 12.30
CA GLY A 78 -13.79 -5.40 10.86
C GLY A 78 -12.39 -5.61 10.31
N LEU A 79 -11.40 -4.84 10.79
CA LEU A 79 -10.00 -5.07 10.43
C LEU A 79 -9.54 -6.47 10.84
N LEU A 80 -9.91 -6.92 12.05
CA LEU A 80 -9.58 -8.24 12.54
C LEU A 80 -10.20 -9.34 11.66
N ALA A 81 -11.48 -9.20 11.30
CA ALA A 81 -12.18 -10.13 10.40
C ALA A 81 -11.51 -10.18 9.02
N ASN A 82 -11.16 -9.02 8.45
CA ASN A 82 -10.43 -8.96 7.18
C ASN A 82 -9.09 -9.71 7.25
N LEU A 83 -8.33 -9.53 8.32
CA LEU A 83 -7.05 -10.24 8.51
C LEU A 83 -7.25 -11.74 8.66
N GLU A 84 -8.26 -12.17 9.41
CA GLU A 84 -8.53 -13.58 9.65
C GLU A 84 -9.12 -14.29 8.43
N GLU A 85 -10.12 -13.70 7.76
CA GLU A 85 -10.83 -14.38 6.68
C GLU A 85 -10.09 -14.30 5.34
N ILE A 86 -9.63 -13.08 4.96
CA ILE A 86 -9.03 -12.88 3.63
C ILE A 86 -7.58 -13.37 3.62
N PHE A 87 -6.77 -12.95 4.59
CA PHE A 87 -5.33 -13.18 4.51
C PHE A 87 -4.89 -14.48 5.19
N ILE A 88 -5.33 -14.72 6.43
CA ILE A 88 -5.00 -15.97 7.16
C ILE A 88 -5.79 -17.13 6.58
N GLY A 89 -7.10 -16.95 6.34
CA GLY A 89 -7.99 -18.01 5.89
C GLY A 89 -7.65 -18.57 4.51
N THR A 90 -7.14 -17.76 3.61
CA THR A 90 -6.72 -18.21 2.28
C THR A 90 -5.31 -18.80 2.24
N ALA A 91 -4.48 -18.56 3.26
CA ALA A 91 -3.08 -18.99 3.28
C ALA A 91 -2.86 -20.51 3.15
N PRO A 92 -3.66 -21.40 3.78
CA PRO A 92 -3.51 -22.84 3.58
C PRO A 92 -3.78 -23.27 2.13
N GLY A 93 -4.82 -22.70 1.50
CA GLY A 93 -5.11 -22.95 0.09
C GLY A 93 -4.00 -22.46 -0.82
N GLN A 94 -3.49 -21.23 -0.57
CA GLN A 94 -2.33 -20.70 -1.29
C GLN A 94 -1.12 -21.63 -1.15
N ALA A 95 -0.83 -22.11 0.06
CA ALA A 95 0.32 -23.01 0.29
C ALA A 95 0.19 -24.34 -0.48
N ARG A 96 -1.00 -24.93 -0.52
CA ARG A 96 -1.25 -26.16 -1.32
C ARG A 96 -1.08 -25.90 -2.82
N ASP A 97 -1.64 -24.81 -3.34
CA ASP A 97 -1.51 -24.42 -4.74
C ASP A 97 -0.05 -24.15 -5.11
N LEU A 98 0.64 -23.33 -4.31
CA LEU A 98 2.02 -22.96 -4.60
C LEU A 98 2.98 -24.15 -4.48
N SER A 99 2.81 -25.04 -3.48
CA SER A 99 3.65 -26.22 -3.35
C SER A 99 3.55 -27.12 -4.56
N ARG A 100 2.34 -27.35 -5.10
CA ARG A 100 2.14 -28.07 -6.36
C ARG A 100 2.82 -27.36 -7.52
N LEU A 101 2.66 -26.02 -7.62
CA LEU A 101 3.24 -25.24 -8.70
C LEU A 101 4.77 -25.19 -8.65
N VAL A 102 5.40 -25.24 -7.46
CA VAL A 102 6.87 -25.33 -7.33
C VAL A 102 7.40 -26.52 -8.12
N ASP A 103 6.77 -27.70 -7.99
CA ASP A 103 7.16 -28.91 -8.70
C ASP A 103 6.78 -28.84 -10.20
N GLU A 104 5.55 -28.39 -10.50
CA GLU A 104 4.98 -28.36 -11.86
C GLU A 104 5.79 -27.47 -12.81
N VAL A 105 6.21 -26.26 -12.34
CA VAL A 105 7.00 -25.31 -13.14
C VAL A 105 8.50 -25.42 -12.87
N GLY A 106 8.90 -26.28 -11.94
CA GLY A 106 10.29 -26.45 -11.52
C GLY A 106 10.88 -25.13 -10.98
N ALA A 107 10.14 -24.43 -10.12
CA ALA A 107 10.58 -23.14 -9.58
C ALA A 107 11.87 -23.24 -8.79
N GLU A 108 12.75 -22.26 -8.92
CA GLU A 108 14.02 -22.16 -8.20
C GLU A 108 13.91 -21.17 -7.04
N VAL A 109 12.89 -20.30 -7.05
CA VAL A 109 12.60 -19.32 -6.00
C VAL A 109 11.12 -18.95 -6.00
N VAL A 110 10.55 -18.76 -4.82
CA VAL A 110 9.23 -18.14 -4.64
C VAL A 110 9.40 -16.66 -4.32
N VAL A 111 8.70 -15.80 -5.02
CA VAL A 111 8.57 -14.38 -4.70
C VAL A 111 7.16 -14.15 -4.20
N GLY A 112 7.00 -13.78 -2.94
CA GLY A 112 5.70 -13.56 -2.30
C GLY A 112 5.42 -12.07 -2.06
N ASP A 113 4.22 -11.64 -2.38
CA ASP A 113 3.65 -10.42 -1.80
C ASP A 113 3.55 -10.59 -0.27
N VAL A 114 3.87 -9.54 0.47
CA VAL A 114 3.89 -9.55 1.95
C VAL A 114 2.60 -10.07 2.59
N MET A 115 1.46 -9.93 1.93
CA MET A 115 0.16 -10.41 2.41
C MET A 115 -0.20 -11.80 1.88
N SER A 116 0.60 -12.38 0.98
CA SER A 116 0.45 -13.75 0.49
C SER A 116 1.15 -14.74 1.42
N TYR A 117 0.54 -14.99 2.59
CA TYR A 117 1.16 -15.82 3.63
C TYR A 117 1.42 -17.26 3.22
N GLY A 118 0.68 -17.77 2.22
CA GLY A 118 0.95 -19.08 1.62
C GLY A 118 2.33 -19.21 1.01
N ALA A 119 2.95 -18.12 0.53
CA ALA A 119 4.30 -18.15 -0.02
C ALA A 119 5.35 -18.53 1.03
N GLY A 120 5.28 -17.96 2.24
CA GLY A 120 6.16 -18.35 3.34
C GLY A 120 5.92 -19.78 3.82
N MET A 121 4.64 -20.22 3.90
CA MET A 121 4.31 -21.61 4.21
C MET A 121 4.86 -22.58 3.17
N THR A 122 4.76 -22.24 1.89
CA THR A 122 5.34 -23.04 0.79
C THR A 122 6.85 -23.19 0.92
N ALA A 123 7.54 -22.08 1.23
CA ALA A 123 8.99 -22.11 1.43
C ALA A 123 9.40 -23.06 2.57
N GLU A 124 8.62 -23.09 3.66
CA GLU A 124 8.87 -24.03 4.77
C GLU A 124 8.56 -25.51 4.39
N LEU A 125 7.50 -25.73 3.60
CA LEU A 125 7.08 -27.08 3.19
C LEU A 125 8.04 -27.72 2.17
N THR A 126 8.56 -26.91 1.24
CA THR A 126 9.36 -27.40 0.10
C THR A 126 10.85 -27.15 0.26
N GLY A 127 11.27 -26.30 1.20
CA GLY A 127 12.66 -25.88 1.34
C GLY A 127 13.15 -24.90 0.27
N ILE A 128 12.26 -24.40 -0.62
CA ILE A 128 12.61 -23.48 -1.69
C ILE A 128 13.02 -22.11 -1.14
N PRO A 129 14.01 -21.41 -1.69
CA PRO A 129 14.30 -20.05 -1.33
C PRO A 129 13.08 -19.11 -1.54
N TRP A 130 12.88 -18.16 -0.63
CA TRP A 130 11.77 -17.23 -0.65
C TRP A 130 12.21 -15.78 -0.46
N VAL A 131 11.66 -14.92 -1.30
CA VAL A 131 11.83 -13.45 -1.26
C VAL A 131 10.46 -12.80 -1.06
N THR A 132 10.39 -11.80 -0.18
CA THR A 132 9.17 -11.00 -0.01
C THR A 132 9.25 -9.67 -0.76
N ILE A 133 8.16 -9.26 -1.39
CA ILE A 133 7.94 -7.90 -1.87
C ILE A 133 6.81 -7.28 -1.02
N SER A 134 7.14 -6.22 -0.27
CA SER A 134 6.13 -5.45 0.47
C SER A 134 5.67 -4.25 -0.34
N VAL A 135 4.42 -4.27 -0.74
CA VAL A 135 3.73 -3.19 -1.48
C VAL A 135 2.86 -2.31 -0.56
N VAL A 136 3.00 -2.50 0.74
CA VAL A 136 2.38 -1.71 1.82
C VAL A 136 3.47 -1.23 2.79
N PRO A 137 3.20 -0.26 3.67
CA PRO A 137 4.16 0.18 4.68
C PRO A 137 4.63 -0.97 5.57
N LEU A 138 5.88 -0.94 6.00
CA LEU A 138 6.40 -1.95 6.93
C LEU A 138 5.63 -1.92 8.25
N SER A 139 4.94 -3.01 8.53
CA SER A 139 4.04 -3.16 9.69
C SER A 139 4.57 -4.11 10.77
N SER A 140 5.76 -4.71 10.59
CA SER A 140 6.34 -5.59 11.60
C SER A 140 6.53 -4.87 12.94
N PRO A 141 6.35 -5.57 14.07
CA PRO A 141 6.66 -5.02 15.39
C PRO A 141 8.09 -4.51 15.49
N SER A 142 8.30 -3.49 16.32
CA SER A 142 9.62 -2.95 16.65
C SER A 142 9.63 -2.48 18.09
N VAL A 143 10.81 -2.57 18.72
CA VAL A 143 11.02 -2.05 20.09
C VAL A 143 10.94 -0.53 20.16
N ASP A 144 11.08 0.14 19.02
CA ASP A 144 11.09 1.60 18.90
C ASP A 144 9.72 2.20 18.56
N LEU A 145 8.72 1.36 18.25
CA LEU A 145 7.46 1.81 17.65
C LEU A 145 6.23 1.43 18.50
N PRO A 146 5.16 2.24 18.44
CA PRO A 146 3.85 1.81 18.91
C PRO A 146 3.32 0.67 18.04
N PRO A 147 2.26 -0.04 18.50
CA PRO A 147 1.57 -1.02 17.67
C PRO A 147 1.09 -0.40 16.36
N THR A 148 1.31 -1.12 15.25
CA THR A 148 0.85 -0.74 13.93
C THR A 148 -0.68 -0.76 13.84
N GLY A 149 -1.26 0.11 13.02
CA GLY A 149 -2.71 0.25 12.80
C GLY A 149 -3.33 1.44 13.59
N LEU A 150 -2.56 2.08 14.47
CA LEU A 150 -3.04 3.19 15.28
C LEU A 150 -2.73 4.57 14.70
N GLY A 151 -1.94 4.66 13.62
CA GLY A 151 -1.51 5.93 13.03
C GLY A 151 -0.74 6.82 14.00
N LEU A 152 0.06 6.24 14.88
CA LEU A 152 0.80 6.97 15.91
C LEU A 152 2.28 7.11 15.55
N HIS A 153 2.83 8.30 15.82
CA HIS A 153 4.27 8.53 15.69
C HIS A 153 5.06 7.79 16.77
N PRO A 154 6.33 7.44 16.47
CA PRO A 154 7.26 6.87 17.45
C PRO A 154 7.33 7.68 18.74
N ALA A 155 7.53 6.99 19.84
CA ALA A 155 7.62 7.59 21.17
C ALA A 155 8.78 8.59 21.28
N ARG A 156 8.51 9.72 21.93
CA ARG A 156 9.55 10.66 22.36
C ARG A 156 9.66 10.64 23.88
N GLY A 157 10.86 10.35 24.38
CA GLY A 157 11.14 10.35 25.82
C GLY A 157 10.48 9.20 26.61
N ARG A 158 10.60 9.24 27.94
CA ARG A 158 10.16 8.15 28.83
C ARG A 158 8.63 7.96 28.84
N LEU A 159 7.87 9.05 28.85
CA LEU A 159 6.40 9.01 28.86
C LEU A 159 5.84 8.42 27.56
N GLY A 160 6.45 8.76 26.42
CA GLY A 160 6.08 8.18 25.14
C GLY A 160 6.33 6.67 25.10
N ARG A 161 7.47 6.18 25.59
CA ARG A 161 7.76 4.75 25.69
C ARG A 161 6.82 4.03 26.65
N LEU A 162 6.40 4.65 27.74
CA LEU A 162 5.36 4.10 28.62
C LEU A 162 4.03 3.96 27.89
N ARG A 163 3.61 5.00 27.15
CA ARG A 163 2.42 4.95 26.28
C ARG A 163 2.49 3.75 25.35
N ASP A 164 3.59 3.58 24.61
CA ASP A 164 3.71 2.50 23.61
C ASP A 164 3.67 1.12 24.28
N ARG A 165 4.30 0.95 25.45
CA ARG A 165 4.21 -0.29 26.23
C ARG A 165 2.78 -0.61 26.68
N MET A 166 2.04 0.41 27.14
CA MET A 166 0.63 0.22 27.52
C MET A 166 -0.24 -0.14 26.32
N LEU A 167 0.00 0.48 25.15
CA LEU A 167 -0.71 0.18 23.91
C LEU A 167 -0.43 -1.26 23.44
N TRP A 168 0.82 -1.72 23.50
CA TRP A 168 1.18 -3.11 23.21
C TRP A 168 0.47 -4.09 24.19
N GLY A 169 0.40 -3.75 25.47
CA GLY A 169 -0.37 -4.52 26.46
C GLY A 169 -1.86 -4.57 26.13
N ALA A 170 -2.46 -3.45 25.75
CA ALA A 170 -3.87 -3.38 25.37
C ALA A 170 -4.20 -4.16 24.09
N MET A 171 -3.26 -4.24 23.14
CA MET A 171 -3.44 -4.98 21.89
C MET A 171 -3.06 -6.46 21.98
N ALA A 172 -2.42 -6.90 23.05
CA ALA A 172 -1.98 -8.28 23.21
C ALA A 172 -3.10 -9.35 23.01
N PRO A 173 -4.35 -9.15 23.46
CA PRO A 173 -5.42 -10.13 23.20
C PRO A 173 -5.74 -10.27 21.70
N MET A 174 -5.74 -9.16 20.94
CA MET A 174 -5.99 -9.16 19.51
C MET A 174 -4.84 -9.83 18.75
N VAL A 175 -3.60 -9.45 19.06
CA VAL A 175 -2.40 -10.08 18.49
C VAL A 175 -2.40 -11.58 18.76
N GLY A 176 -2.64 -11.99 20.01
CA GLY A 176 -2.71 -13.41 20.37
C GLY A 176 -3.85 -14.17 19.70
N ARG A 177 -4.95 -13.50 19.32
CA ARG A 177 -6.00 -14.10 18.49
C ARG A 177 -5.51 -14.36 17.07
N LEU A 178 -4.87 -13.39 16.43
CA LEU A 178 -4.30 -13.54 15.09
C LEU A 178 -3.21 -14.62 15.06
N ASP A 179 -2.34 -14.66 16.06
CA ASP A 179 -1.31 -15.72 16.19
C ASP A 179 -1.95 -17.11 16.30
N ARG A 180 -3.03 -17.27 17.08
CA ARG A 180 -3.74 -18.56 17.17
C ARG A 180 -4.42 -18.94 15.86
N SER A 181 -5.04 -17.98 15.16
CA SER A 181 -5.67 -18.20 13.85
C SER A 181 -4.62 -18.61 12.83
N PHE A 182 -3.49 -17.91 12.79
CA PHE A 182 -2.38 -18.24 11.89
C PHE A 182 -1.75 -19.60 12.20
N ALA A 183 -1.51 -19.90 13.47
CA ALA A 183 -1.01 -21.22 13.89
C ALA A 183 -1.97 -22.36 13.52
N ARG A 184 -3.28 -22.12 13.50
CA ARG A 184 -4.28 -23.09 13.02
C ARG A 184 -4.12 -23.29 11.51
N ALA A 185 -4.08 -22.20 10.73
CA ALA A 185 -3.88 -22.25 9.28
C ALA A 185 -2.59 -23.02 8.91
N ARG A 186 -1.51 -22.82 9.64
CA ARG A 186 -0.25 -23.57 9.44
C ARG A 186 -0.43 -25.08 9.67
N ARG A 187 -1.14 -25.47 10.74
CA ARG A 187 -1.41 -26.91 11.02
C ARG A 187 -2.23 -27.59 9.92
N GLU A 188 -3.11 -26.86 9.23
CA GLU A 188 -3.89 -27.40 8.10
C GLU A 188 -3.05 -27.87 6.92
N VAL A 189 -1.81 -27.40 6.83
CA VAL A 189 -0.83 -27.81 5.80
C VAL A 189 0.35 -28.59 6.39
N GLY A 190 0.23 -29.08 7.64
CA GLY A 190 1.24 -29.91 8.28
C GLY A 190 2.41 -29.17 8.91
N LEU A 191 2.37 -27.85 8.99
CA LEU A 191 3.42 -27.04 9.63
C LEU A 191 3.13 -26.88 11.13
N SER A 192 4.16 -27.10 11.96
CA SER A 192 4.12 -26.88 13.41
C SER A 192 5.03 -25.73 13.82
N GLY A 193 4.63 -24.94 14.82
CA GLY A 193 5.40 -23.78 15.27
C GLY A 193 5.43 -22.65 14.23
N GLY A 194 6.52 -21.94 14.17
CA GLY A 194 6.79 -20.88 13.19
C GLY A 194 6.72 -19.47 13.75
N ALA A 195 6.94 -18.49 12.88
CA ALA A 195 6.96 -17.07 13.22
C ALA A 195 5.55 -16.57 13.63
N PRO A 196 5.47 -15.56 14.50
CA PRO A 196 4.21 -14.86 14.78
C PRO A 196 3.58 -14.29 13.51
N PHE A 197 2.25 -14.15 13.50
CA PHE A 197 1.49 -13.61 12.37
C PHE A 197 2.06 -12.27 11.86
N ALA A 198 2.45 -11.40 12.77
CA ALA A 198 2.92 -10.05 12.46
C ALA A 198 4.19 -10.00 11.57
N VAL A 199 4.92 -11.09 11.43
CA VAL A 199 6.11 -11.21 10.55
C VAL A 199 5.99 -12.36 9.54
N ALA A 200 4.86 -13.03 9.50
CA ALA A 200 4.65 -14.24 8.70
C ALA A 200 4.79 -14.04 7.18
N GLY A 201 4.51 -12.84 6.70
CA GLY A 201 4.68 -12.47 5.29
C GLY A 201 6.06 -11.93 4.92
N LEU A 202 7.01 -11.88 5.87
CA LEU A 202 8.31 -11.25 5.70
C LEU A 202 9.42 -12.31 5.70
N SER A 203 10.11 -12.46 4.59
CA SER A 203 11.29 -13.32 4.50
C SER A 203 12.45 -12.72 5.32
N ALA A 204 12.96 -13.50 6.27
CA ALA A 204 14.12 -13.09 7.05
C ALA A 204 15.40 -12.93 6.19
N ALA A 205 15.49 -13.71 5.12
CA ALA A 205 16.65 -13.69 4.21
C ALA A 205 16.61 -12.47 3.29
N THR A 206 15.47 -12.18 2.66
CA THR A 206 15.34 -11.07 1.71
C THR A 206 13.91 -10.53 1.69
N THR A 207 13.75 -9.29 2.11
CA THR A 207 12.49 -8.54 2.00
C THR A 207 12.74 -7.22 1.29
N ILE A 208 12.05 -7.03 0.16
CA ILE A 208 12.07 -5.81 -0.64
C ILE A 208 10.91 -4.93 -0.18
N LEU A 209 11.22 -3.75 0.34
CA LEU A 209 10.24 -2.80 0.87
C LEU A 209 10.03 -1.65 -0.11
N THR A 210 8.79 -1.40 -0.48
CA THR A 210 8.47 -0.14 -1.17
C THR A 210 8.54 1.04 -0.20
N GLY A 211 8.83 2.23 -0.73
CA GLY A 211 9.09 3.42 0.08
C GLY A 211 10.57 3.68 0.30
N SER A 212 10.89 4.50 1.26
CA SER A 212 12.26 4.90 1.56
C SER A 212 12.48 5.15 3.05
N PRO A 213 13.72 5.05 3.55
CA PRO A 213 14.02 5.41 4.93
C PRO A 213 13.64 6.84 5.32
N ALA A 214 13.49 7.75 4.32
CA ALA A 214 13.12 9.15 4.58
C ALA A 214 11.66 9.34 5.01
N ILE A 215 10.79 8.39 4.69
CA ILE A 215 9.36 8.42 5.05
C ILE A 215 9.01 7.35 6.08
N GLU A 216 9.93 6.42 6.37
CA GLU A 216 9.70 5.35 7.34
C GLU A 216 10.19 5.77 8.74
N TYR A 217 9.63 5.17 9.76
CA TYR A 217 10.07 5.36 11.13
C TYR A 217 11.44 4.71 11.36
N PRO A 218 12.34 5.37 12.11
CA PRO A 218 13.61 4.75 12.47
C PRO A 218 13.39 3.52 13.35
N ARG A 219 14.13 2.45 13.07
CA ARG A 219 14.10 1.18 13.81
C ARG A 219 15.51 0.72 14.09
N SER A 220 15.84 0.43 15.35
CA SER A 220 17.13 -0.16 15.74
C SER A 220 17.20 -1.66 15.49
N ASP A 221 16.04 -2.30 15.33
CA ASP A 221 15.86 -3.75 15.17
C ASP A 221 15.47 -4.16 13.74
N LEU A 222 15.71 -3.31 12.73
CA LEU A 222 15.44 -3.63 11.33
C LEU A 222 16.34 -4.78 10.85
N PRO A 223 15.79 -5.91 10.36
CA PRO A 223 16.59 -7.02 9.89
C PRO A 223 17.50 -6.64 8.71
N ARG A 224 18.73 -7.21 8.66
CA ARG A 224 19.72 -6.91 7.60
C ARG A 224 19.25 -7.25 6.19
N GLY A 225 18.36 -8.25 6.04
CA GLY A 225 17.79 -8.66 4.76
C GLY A 225 16.71 -7.72 4.19
N TYR A 226 16.37 -6.62 4.89
CA TYR A 226 15.33 -5.70 4.48
C TYR A 226 15.93 -4.52 3.71
N THR A 227 15.43 -4.30 2.48
CA THR A 227 15.95 -3.26 1.58
C THR A 227 14.83 -2.39 1.04
N PHE A 228 14.94 -1.07 1.22
CA PHE A 228 14.05 -0.11 0.60
C PHE A 228 14.44 0.17 -0.84
N VAL A 229 13.46 0.08 -1.75
CA VAL A 229 13.69 0.25 -3.20
C VAL A 229 12.97 1.46 -3.81
N GLY A 230 12.30 2.26 -2.97
CA GLY A 230 11.47 3.35 -3.46
C GLY A 230 10.12 2.86 -3.99
N ARG A 231 9.61 3.56 -4.99
CA ARG A 231 8.37 3.20 -5.68
C ARG A 231 8.62 2.10 -6.71
N LEU A 232 7.74 1.13 -6.78
CA LEU A 232 7.65 0.15 -7.87
C LEU A 232 6.60 0.63 -8.89
N PRO A 233 6.97 1.06 -10.10
CA PRO A 233 6.01 1.45 -11.13
C PRO A 233 5.30 0.21 -11.68
N ALA A 234 4.04 0.36 -12.11
CA ALA A 234 3.37 -0.68 -12.88
C ALA A 234 4.04 -0.85 -14.26
N ALA A 235 3.86 -2.04 -14.86
CA ALA A 235 4.37 -2.30 -16.22
C ALA A 235 3.83 -1.26 -17.21
N GLY A 236 4.71 -0.76 -18.08
CA GLY A 236 4.38 0.26 -19.06
C GLY A 236 4.17 1.68 -18.50
N GLN A 237 4.19 1.85 -17.18
CA GLN A 237 4.09 3.16 -16.57
C GLN A 237 5.46 3.86 -16.60
N ALA A 238 5.52 5.01 -17.27
CA ALA A 238 6.70 5.87 -17.23
C ALA A 238 6.97 6.35 -15.78
N ARG A 239 8.22 6.68 -15.49
CA ARG A 239 8.54 7.38 -14.24
C ARG A 239 8.10 8.84 -14.38
N SER A 240 7.39 9.34 -13.38
CA SER A 240 7.10 10.78 -13.32
C SER A 240 8.41 11.56 -13.30
N GLY A 241 8.50 12.57 -14.15
CA GLY A 241 9.61 13.52 -14.16
C GLY A 241 9.62 14.36 -12.88
N GLY A 242 10.72 15.10 -12.67
CA GLY A 242 10.73 16.16 -11.68
C GLY A 242 9.72 17.26 -12.05
N ARG A 243 9.40 18.11 -11.06
CA ARG A 243 8.45 19.22 -11.24
C ARG A 243 8.84 20.11 -12.42
N ALA A 244 7.86 20.37 -13.29
CA ALA A 244 7.97 21.43 -14.29
C ALA A 244 7.50 22.75 -13.66
N PRO A 245 8.28 23.84 -13.70
CA PRO A 245 7.81 25.15 -13.30
C PRO A 245 6.59 25.55 -14.15
N HIS A 246 5.53 25.98 -13.51
CA HIS A 246 4.43 26.61 -14.22
C HIS A 246 4.19 28.01 -13.63
N HIS A 247 3.73 28.93 -14.47
CA HIS A 247 3.34 30.28 -14.08
C HIS A 247 1.81 30.31 -14.00
N GLY A 248 1.27 30.75 -12.87
CA GLY A 248 -0.17 30.81 -12.67
C GLY A 248 -0.58 30.44 -11.24
N ARG A 249 -1.86 30.15 -11.09
CA ARG A 249 -2.41 29.70 -9.80
C ARG A 249 -1.81 28.36 -9.38
N PRO A 250 -1.63 28.13 -8.06
CA PRO A 250 -1.24 26.82 -7.57
C PRO A 250 -2.24 25.74 -8.00
N ARG A 251 -1.74 24.59 -8.43
CA ARG A 251 -2.56 23.45 -8.91
C ARG A 251 -2.59 22.34 -7.87
N VAL A 252 -3.80 21.96 -7.46
CA VAL A 252 -4.03 20.95 -6.41
C VAL A 252 -4.76 19.75 -7.01
N LEU A 253 -4.15 18.57 -6.93
CA LEU A 253 -4.81 17.29 -7.26
C LEU A 253 -5.66 16.82 -6.08
N VAL A 254 -6.85 16.29 -6.38
CA VAL A 254 -7.72 15.60 -5.42
C VAL A 254 -7.99 14.18 -5.92
N THR A 255 -7.67 13.17 -5.10
CA THR A 255 -7.88 11.77 -5.45
C THR A 255 -8.23 10.91 -4.25
N GLN A 256 -9.17 9.99 -4.43
CA GLN A 256 -9.53 8.95 -3.43
C GLN A 256 -8.99 7.57 -3.80
N GLY A 257 -8.14 7.46 -4.84
CA GLY A 257 -7.69 6.19 -5.39
C GLY A 257 -8.82 5.48 -6.15
N THR A 258 -8.75 4.15 -6.22
CA THR A 258 -9.70 3.33 -7.00
C THR A 258 -10.60 2.45 -6.13
N PHE A 259 -10.37 2.41 -4.83
CA PHE A 259 -11.09 1.56 -3.89
C PHE A 259 -12.21 2.32 -3.16
N ASN A 260 -11.97 3.57 -2.75
CA ASN A 260 -12.98 4.42 -2.13
C ASN A 260 -13.79 5.14 -3.21
N THR A 261 -15.05 4.76 -3.37
CA THR A 261 -15.90 5.23 -4.47
C THR A 261 -16.87 6.34 -4.09
N ASP A 262 -17.13 6.60 -2.78
CA ASP A 262 -18.01 7.70 -2.35
C ASP A 262 -17.29 9.05 -2.41
N PRO A 263 -17.66 9.96 -3.35
CA PRO A 263 -17.08 11.31 -3.41
C PRO A 263 -17.31 12.13 -2.14
N GLY A 264 -18.28 11.72 -1.31
CA GLY A 264 -18.61 12.37 -0.03
C GLY A 264 -17.52 12.30 1.01
N GLU A 265 -16.65 11.31 0.93
CA GLU A 265 -15.55 11.13 1.88
C GLU A 265 -14.51 12.25 1.77
N LEU A 266 -14.00 12.55 0.58
CA LEU A 266 -12.91 13.50 0.40
C LEU A 266 -13.13 14.50 -0.75
N ILE A 267 -13.63 14.07 -1.90
CA ILE A 267 -13.76 14.93 -3.09
C ILE A 267 -14.70 16.12 -2.79
N ARG A 268 -15.94 15.86 -2.35
CA ARG A 268 -16.91 16.93 -2.06
C ARG A 268 -16.46 17.90 -0.97
N PRO A 269 -15.94 17.46 0.19
CA PRO A 269 -15.39 18.38 1.18
C PRO A 269 -14.24 19.24 0.63
N THR A 270 -13.39 18.69 -0.24
CA THR A 270 -12.27 19.42 -0.83
C THR A 270 -12.75 20.44 -1.87
N LEU A 271 -13.68 20.09 -2.76
CA LEU A 271 -14.27 21.02 -3.72
C LEU A 271 -14.94 22.21 -3.00
N ARG A 272 -15.71 21.94 -1.93
CA ARG A 272 -16.30 23.02 -1.11
C ARG A 272 -15.24 23.90 -0.44
N ALA A 273 -14.16 23.30 0.02
CA ALA A 273 -13.08 24.02 0.69
C ALA A 273 -12.32 24.97 -0.23
N LEU A 274 -12.16 24.57 -1.48
CA LEU A 274 -11.29 25.27 -2.44
C LEU A 274 -12.05 26.11 -3.47
N ALA A 275 -13.39 26.10 -3.46
CA ALA A 275 -14.23 26.78 -4.44
C ALA A 275 -13.96 28.29 -4.58
N ALA A 276 -13.59 28.96 -3.48
CA ALA A 276 -13.30 30.39 -3.46
C ALA A 276 -11.80 30.70 -3.26
N GLU A 277 -10.93 29.70 -3.30
CA GLU A 277 -9.49 29.89 -3.17
C GLU A 277 -8.86 30.19 -4.53
N ASP A 278 -7.76 30.93 -4.52
CA ASP A 278 -7.00 31.22 -5.75
C ASP A 278 -6.08 30.06 -6.15
N VAL A 279 -6.69 28.92 -6.44
CA VAL A 279 -6.05 27.66 -6.86
C VAL A 279 -6.81 27.00 -8.00
N ASP A 280 -6.15 26.26 -8.83
CA ASP A 280 -6.76 25.33 -9.80
C ASP A 280 -6.86 23.94 -9.19
N VAL A 281 -8.07 23.35 -9.22
CA VAL A 281 -8.34 22.05 -8.63
C VAL A 281 -8.54 21.01 -9.72
N LEU A 282 -7.71 19.97 -9.71
CA LEU A 282 -7.85 18.82 -10.60
C LEU A 282 -8.34 17.63 -9.79
N VAL A 283 -9.51 17.10 -10.14
CA VAL A 283 -10.11 15.95 -9.44
C VAL A 283 -10.02 14.71 -10.33
N THR A 284 -9.59 13.58 -9.76
CA THR A 284 -9.81 12.29 -10.41
C THR A 284 -10.69 11.41 -9.54
N THR A 285 -11.74 10.83 -10.15
CA THR A 285 -12.64 9.91 -9.47
C THR A 285 -12.02 8.52 -9.30
N GLY A 286 -11.06 8.16 -10.16
CA GLY A 286 -10.45 6.83 -10.20
C GLY A 286 -11.39 5.74 -10.75
N LEU A 287 -12.56 6.12 -11.25
CA LEU A 287 -13.60 5.21 -11.79
C LEU A 287 -13.87 5.56 -13.25
N ARG A 288 -13.57 4.64 -14.17
CA ARG A 288 -13.74 4.84 -15.61
C ARG A 288 -15.15 5.23 -15.97
N GLY A 289 -15.28 6.34 -16.74
CA GLY A 289 -16.54 6.87 -17.19
C GLY A 289 -17.39 7.57 -16.12
N VAL A 290 -16.90 7.68 -14.88
CA VAL A 290 -17.62 8.35 -13.78
C VAL A 290 -17.03 9.74 -13.57
N LEU A 291 -17.78 10.77 -13.93
CA LEU A 291 -17.42 12.19 -13.74
C LEU A 291 -18.31 12.90 -12.73
N ASP A 292 -19.45 12.29 -12.36
CA ASP A 292 -20.36 12.85 -11.38
C ASP A 292 -19.79 12.70 -9.96
N VAL A 293 -19.60 13.81 -9.30
CA VAL A 293 -19.13 13.89 -7.89
C VAL A 293 -20.29 14.21 -6.93
N GLY A 294 -21.54 14.22 -7.40
CA GLY A 294 -22.74 14.45 -6.61
C GLY A 294 -22.87 15.88 -6.08
N MET A 295 -22.28 16.87 -6.76
CA MET A 295 -22.43 18.32 -6.50
C MET A 295 -22.00 19.13 -7.73
N PRO A 296 -22.48 20.39 -7.87
CA PRO A 296 -21.94 21.30 -8.88
C PRO A 296 -20.44 21.49 -8.74
N VAL A 297 -19.72 21.34 -9.85
CA VAL A 297 -18.27 21.52 -9.89
C VAL A 297 -17.95 23.03 -9.88
N PRO A 298 -17.11 23.53 -8.95
CA PRO A 298 -16.72 24.93 -8.90
C PRO A 298 -15.98 25.37 -10.18
N PRO A 299 -16.04 26.68 -10.57
CA PRO A 299 -15.41 27.17 -11.80
C PRO A 299 -13.89 26.98 -11.89
N ASN A 300 -13.21 26.90 -10.73
CA ASN A 300 -11.79 26.65 -10.63
C ASN A 300 -11.42 25.16 -10.54
N ALA A 301 -12.37 24.25 -10.76
CA ALA A 301 -12.16 22.81 -10.67
C ALA A 301 -12.47 22.09 -11.99
N THR A 302 -11.69 21.07 -12.30
CA THR A 302 -11.91 20.14 -13.41
C THR A 302 -11.97 18.71 -12.87
N VAL A 303 -12.94 17.94 -13.32
CA VAL A 303 -13.12 16.51 -12.93
C VAL A 303 -12.80 15.62 -14.12
N THR A 304 -12.03 14.58 -13.87
CA THR A 304 -11.72 13.52 -14.82
C THR A 304 -11.86 12.15 -14.15
N ASP A 305 -12.04 11.10 -14.92
CA ASP A 305 -12.09 9.72 -14.43
C ASP A 305 -10.71 9.17 -14.09
N PHE A 306 -9.73 9.35 -14.99
CA PHE A 306 -8.34 8.91 -14.80
C PHE A 306 -7.36 10.00 -15.23
N LEU A 307 -6.15 9.94 -14.64
CA LEU A 307 -5.04 10.82 -14.95
C LEU A 307 -3.80 10.01 -15.33
N ASP A 308 -3.10 10.47 -16.35
CA ASP A 308 -1.72 10.08 -16.60
C ASP A 308 -0.82 10.80 -15.58
N TYR A 309 -0.51 10.14 -14.48
CA TYR A 309 0.32 10.72 -13.42
C TYR A 309 1.71 11.18 -13.92
N PRO A 310 2.46 10.36 -14.68
CA PRO A 310 3.74 10.82 -15.26
C PRO A 310 3.68 12.14 -15.98
N ALA A 311 2.64 12.40 -16.77
CA ALA A 311 2.45 13.63 -17.49
C ALA A 311 1.90 14.77 -16.60
N THR A 312 1.04 14.44 -15.64
CA THR A 312 0.29 15.44 -14.86
C THR A 312 1.03 15.92 -13.62
N LEU A 313 1.61 15.02 -12.83
CA LEU A 313 2.19 15.33 -11.51
C LEU A 313 3.27 16.43 -11.56
N PRO A 314 4.14 16.51 -12.59
CA PRO A 314 5.15 17.58 -12.66
C PRO A 314 4.58 19.00 -12.63
N SER A 315 3.32 19.17 -13.04
CA SER A 315 2.64 20.47 -13.11
C SER A 315 1.84 20.85 -11.87
N LEU A 316 1.89 20.02 -10.80
CA LEU A 316 1.11 20.22 -9.58
C LEU A 316 1.94 20.83 -8.45
N ASP A 317 1.24 21.42 -7.48
CA ASP A 317 1.84 22.03 -6.29
C ASP A 317 1.54 21.28 -5.00
N ALA A 318 0.40 20.60 -4.91
CA ALA A 318 0.03 19.78 -3.77
C ALA A 318 -0.98 18.70 -4.17
N VAL A 319 -1.14 17.70 -3.30
CA VAL A 319 -2.15 16.63 -3.49
C VAL A 319 -2.97 16.48 -2.21
N VAL A 320 -4.29 16.38 -2.37
CA VAL A 320 -5.24 15.95 -1.34
C VAL A 320 -5.63 14.50 -1.66
N THR A 321 -5.37 13.57 -0.74
CA THR A 321 -5.55 12.14 -0.99
C THR A 321 -6.08 11.40 0.23
N ASN A 322 -6.71 10.25 0.01
CA ASN A 322 -7.08 9.34 1.09
C ASN A 322 -5.90 8.51 1.63
N GLY A 323 -4.72 8.62 1.03
CA GLY A 323 -3.50 8.00 1.55
C GLY A 323 -3.25 6.56 1.10
N GLY A 324 -3.70 6.14 -0.08
CA GLY A 324 -3.26 4.85 -0.63
C GLY A 324 -1.74 4.82 -0.85
N TRP A 325 -1.07 3.71 -0.45
CA TRP A 325 0.41 3.65 -0.41
C TRP A 325 1.06 3.91 -1.77
N GLY A 326 0.61 3.22 -2.83
CA GLY A 326 1.17 3.39 -4.17
C GLY A 326 1.08 4.83 -4.68
N GLY A 327 -0.09 5.48 -4.53
CA GLY A 327 -0.29 6.90 -4.87
C GLY A 327 0.58 7.81 -4.03
N THR A 328 0.65 7.58 -2.72
CA THR A 328 1.51 8.36 -1.82
C THR A 328 2.98 8.31 -2.26
N LEU A 329 3.50 7.14 -2.59
CA LEU A 329 4.87 7.00 -3.09
C LEU A 329 5.07 7.69 -4.45
N GLU A 330 4.07 7.65 -5.33
CA GLU A 330 4.09 8.34 -6.63
C GLU A 330 4.22 9.86 -6.44
N PHE A 331 3.37 10.43 -5.56
CA PHE A 331 3.36 11.87 -5.28
C PHE A 331 4.66 12.32 -4.61
N LEU A 332 5.14 11.58 -3.62
CA LEU A 332 6.41 11.88 -2.96
C LEU A 332 7.62 11.73 -3.91
N ALA A 333 7.59 10.81 -4.86
CA ALA A 333 8.64 10.65 -5.87
C ALA A 333 8.78 11.88 -6.79
N THR A 334 7.71 12.69 -6.92
CA THR A 334 7.72 13.97 -7.64
C THR A 334 7.96 15.18 -6.74
N GLY A 335 8.13 14.97 -5.43
CA GLY A 335 8.35 16.05 -4.46
C GLY A 335 7.09 16.84 -4.12
N LEU A 336 5.90 16.27 -4.32
CA LEU A 336 4.63 16.93 -4.03
C LEU A 336 4.27 16.80 -2.54
N PRO A 337 3.98 17.88 -1.83
CA PRO A 337 3.47 17.84 -0.48
C PRO A 337 2.02 17.35 -0.45
N LEU A 338 1.65 16.65 0.64
CA LEU A 338 0.39 15.95 0.74
C LEU A 338 -0.50 16.48 1.87
N VAL A 339 -1.81 16.49 1.61
CA VAL A 339 -2.87 16.55 2.65
C VAL A 339 -3.57 15.21 2.63
N VAL A 340 -3.45 14.42 3.71
CA VAL A 340 -3.92 13.05 3.75
C VAL A 340 -5.13 12.92 4.68
N ALA A 341 -6.21 12.34 4.14
CA ALA A 341 -7.42 11.98 4.88
C ALA A 341 -7.54 10.44 4.97
N GLY A 342 -6.65 9.84 5.76
CA GLY A 342 -6.60 8.38 5.98
C GLY A 342 -7.62 7.95 7.02
N GLY A 343 -8.62 7.15 6.64
CA GLY A 343 -9.71 6.76 7.53
C GLY A 343 -9.69 5.29 7.97
N ASP A 344 -9.27 4.39 7.12
CA ASP A 344 -9.39 2.94 7.30
C ASP A 344 -8.17 2.16 6.79
N LEU A 345 -8.14 0.88 7.06
CA LEU A 345 -7.09 -0.07 6.66
C LEU A 345 -5.67 0.42 7.06
N ASP A 346 -4.76 0.51 6.10
CA ASP A 346 -3.39 1.00 6.28
C ASP A 346 -3.24 2.52 6.15
N LYS A 347 -4.30 3.22 5.73
CA LYS A 347 -4.25 4.66 5.43
C LYS A 347 -3.91 5.54 6.65
N PRO A 348 -4.38 5.26 7.89
CA PRO A 348 -3.92 6.01 9.07
C PRO A 348 -2.41 5.92 9.29
N GLU A 349 -1.82 4.74 9.04
CA GLU A 349 -0.37 4.53 9.13
C GLU A 349 0.41 5.29 8.05
N ILE A 350 -0.15 5.37 6.84
CA ILE A 350 0.43 6.12 5.74
C ILE A 350 0.37 7.62 6.01
N ALA A 351 -0.79 8.12 6.46
CA ALA A 351 -0.98 9.53 6.83
C ALA A 351 -0.02 9.96 7.96
N ALA A 352 0.15 9.10 8.97
CA ALA A 352 1.09 9.34 10.06
C ALA A 352 2.54 9.42 9.56
N ARG A 353 2.97 8.54 8.63
CA ARG A 353 4.30 8.58 8.02
C ARG A 353 4.53 9.84 7.19
N VAL A 354 3.53 10.27 6.41
CA VAL A 354 3.58 11.53 5.65
C VAL A 354 3.77 12.72 6.58
N SER A 355 3.04 12.78 7.70
CA SER A 355 3.20 13.87 8.67
C SER A 355 4.51 13.77 9.46
N TRP A 356 4.95 12.57 9.80
CA TRP A 356 6.24 12.32 10.48
C TRP A 356 7.44 12.79 9.65
N SER A 357 7.44 12.46 8.37
CA SER A 357 8.52 12.84 7.44
C SER A 357 8.55 14.34 7.10
N GLY A 358 7.52 15.09 7.52
CA GLY A 358 7.34 16.49 7.15
C GLY A 358 6.93 16.67 5.68
N ALA A 359 6.48 15.63 5.01
CA ALA A 359 6.06 15.69 3.61
C ALA A 359 4.59 16.14 3.45
N GLY A 360 3.87 16.36 4.54
CA GLY A 360 2.47 16.76 4.46
C GLY A 360 1.75 16.83 5.81
N ILE A 361 0.43 16.92 5.73
CA ILE A 361 -0.48 17.03 6.87
C ILE A 361 -1.42 15.84 6.92
N ASP A 362 -1.48 15.18 8.07
CA ASP A 362 -2.47 14.16 8.39
C ASP A 362 -3.72 14.82 9.00
N LEU A 363 -4.88 14.63 8.36
CA LEU A 363 -6.18 15.12 8.85
C LEU A 363 -6.80 14.21 9.92
N ARG A 364 -6.22 13.03 10.17
CA ARG A 364 -6.64 12.02 11.17
C ARG A 364 -8.10 11.58 11.07
N THR A 365 -8.62 11.57 9.86
CA THR A 365 -10.00 11.15 9.56
C THR A 365 -10.14 10.84 8.08
N GLY A 366 -11.00 9.86 7.73
CA GLY A 366 -11.42 9.60 6.35
C GLY A 366 -12.52 10.54 5.85
N HIS A 367 -13.18 11.26 6.76
CA HIS A 367 -14.30 12.18 6.45
C HIS A 367 -13.99 13.59 6.98
N PRO A 368 -13.05 14.34 6.36
CA PRO A 368 -12.64 15.62 6.85
C PRO A 368 -13.71 16.70 6.60
N ARG A 369 -13.82 17.66 7.52
CA ARG A 369 -14.60 18.88 7.29
C ARG A 369 -13.90 19.75 6.25
N ALA A 370 -14.67 20.39 5.36
CA ALA A 370 -14.14 21.31 4.34
C ALA A 370 -13.17 22.35 4.93
N SER A 371 -13.51 22.96 6.07
CA SER A 371 -12.65 23.95 6.72
C SER A 371 -11.28 23.39 7.17
N ALA A 372 -11.20 22.10 7.53
CA ALA A 372 -9.93 21.46 7.87
C ALA A 372 -9.07 21.22 6.63
N VAL A 373 -9.69 20.76 5.52
CA VAL A 373 -9.02 20.58 4.23
C VAL A 373 -8.46 21.92 3.73
N GLY A 374 -9.28 22.98 3.69
CA GLY A 374 -8.86 24.30 3.23
C GLY A 374 -7.67 24.87 4.03
N ARG A 375 -7.72 24.77 5.36
CA ARG A 375 -6.57 25.18 6.20
C ARG A 375 -5.30 24.37 5.90
N ALA A 376 -5.43 23.05 5.71
CA ALA A 376 -4.30 22.18 5.43
C ALA A 376 -3.69 22.48 4.05
N VAL A 377 -4.53 22.66 3.02
CA VAL A 377 -4.07 22.99 1.66
C VAL A 377 -3.35 24.34 1.65
N ARG A 378 -3.93 25.39 2.23
CA ARG A 378 -3.25 26.69 2.35
C ARG A 378 -1.89 26.57 3.05
N ARG A 379 -1.82 25.78 4.11
CA ARG A 379 -0.57 25.60 4.86
C ARG A 379 0.49 24.86 4.04
N VAL A 380 0.15 23.78 3.35
CA VAL A 380 1.15 23.04 2.54
C VAL A 380 1.61 23.83 1.32
N LEU A 381 0.78 24.73 0.77
CA LEU A 381 1.15 25.62 -0.31
C LEU A 381 2.04 26.79 0.16
N ALA A 382 1.78 27.33 1.34
CA ALA A 382 2.51 28.50 1.88
C ALA A 382 3.85 28.14 2.54
N ASP A 383 3.99 26.94 3.12
CA ASP A 383 5.18 26.53 3.87
C ASP A 383 6.07 25.61 3.02
N PRO A 384 7.23 26.11 2.53
CA PRO A 384 8.13 25.35 1.68
C PRO A 384 8.77 24.13 2.37
N SER A 385 8.70 24.04 3.71
CA SER A 385 9.24 22.92 4.45
C SER A 385 8.56 21.59 4.11
N PHE A 386 7.26 21.60 3.76
CA PHE A 386 6.54 20.41 3.31
C PHE A 386 7.05 19.89 1.97
N ARG A 387 7.35 20.79 1.05
CA ARG A 387 7.95 20.43 -0.24
C ARG A 387 9.36 19.87 -0.05
N ALA A 388 10.16 20.46 0.83
CA ALA A 388 11.46 19.92 1.18
C ALA A 388 11.35 18.52 1.83
N GLY A 389 10.33 18.30 2.67
CA GLY A 389 10.00 17.00 3.25
C GLY A 389 9.67 15.95 2.19
N ALA A 390 8.78 16.29 1.24
CA ALA A 390 8.43 15.43 0.12
C ALA A 390 9.64 15.12 -0.77
N GLY A 391 10.49 16.13 -1.04
CA GLY A 391 11.71 15.98 -1.83
C GLY A 391 12.72 15.00 -1.23
N ARG A 392 12.81 14.87 0.11
CA ARG A 392 13.63 13.84 0.74
C ARG A 392 13.14 12.43 0.43
N GLY A 393 11.81 12.24 0.36
CA GLY A 393 11.22 10.98 -0.10
C GLY A 393 11.58 10.63 -1.54
N ALA A 394 11.65 11.64 -2.41
CA ALA A 394 12.04 11.49 -3.81
C ALA A 394 13.53 11.16 -3.99
N ALA A 395 14.41 11.74 -3.16
CA ALA A 395 15.86 11.59 -3.27
C ALA A 395 16.38 10.22 -2.82
N ALA A 396 15.62 9.50 -2.00
CA ALA A 396 15.96 8.14 -1.55
C ALA A 396 15.70 7.11 -2.67
N ARG A 397 16.44 7.26 -3.78
CA ARG A 397 16.49 6.29 -4.88
C ARG A 397 17.20 5.03 -4.40
N ALA A 398 16.75 3.86 -4.91
CA ALA A 398 17.51 2.63 -4.80
C ALA A 398 18.99 2.88 -5.15
N PRO A 399 19.95 2.23 -4.46
CA PRO A 399 21.35 2.31 -4.84
C PRO A 399 21.46 1.99 -6.32
N ARG A 400 22.18 2.84 -7.06
CA ARG A 400 22.53 2.56 -8.45
C ARG A 400 23.30 1.24 -8.42
N GLY A 401 22.69 0.18 -8.95
CA GLY A 401 23.36 -1.09 -9.11
C GLY A 401 24.63 -0.86 -9.91
N GLY A 402 25.78 -1.19 -9.30
CA GLY A 402 27.00 -1.44 -10.02
C GLY A 402 26.87 -2.78 -10.75
#